data_8dfca47a0ae44ed183f9b02e2a80b5ea
#
_entry.id   8dfca47a0ae44ed183f9b02e2a80b5ea
#
_cell.length_a   1.000
_cell.length_b   1.000
_cell.length_c   1.000
_cell.angle_alpha   90.00
_cell.angle_beta   90.00
_cell.angle_gamma   90.00
#
_symmetry.space_group_name_H-M   'P 1'
#
loop_
_entity.id
_entity.type
_entity.pdbx_description
1 polymer ?
#
loop_
_entity_poly.entity_id
_entity_poly.type
_entity_poly.pdbx_seq_one_letter_code
_entity_poly.pdbx_strand_id
1 'polypeptide(L)'
;MKLMKQLFSSLFIAGAMLGTQVLAEEKTSEQAQPQTQVQQETAVQEPSQTVQQTVSDKLNINTASASEIQKALIGIGAKKAEAIVQYREKHGNFTVAEQLLEVQGIGKATLEKNRDRIVF
;
A
#
# COMPACT_ATOMS: atom_id res chain seq x y z
N MET A 1 -22.99 26.94 -8.25
CA MET A 1 -24.16 26.53 -9.08
C MET A 1 -23.68 25.58 -10.15
N LYS A 2 -24.06 24.38 -10.09
CA LYS A 2 -24.51 23.39 -11.09
C LYS A 2 -24.19 22.00 -10.60
N LEU A 3 -25.21 21.41 -9.98
CA LEU A 3 -25.34 19.98 -9.76
C LEU A 3 -25.35 19.27 -11.12
N MET A 4 -24.49 18.29 -11.30
CA MET A 4 -24.70 17.27 -12.32
C MET A 4 -24.95 15.94 -11.62
N LYS A 5 -26.23 15.62 -11.49
CA LYS A 5 -26.74 14.29 -11.17
C LYS A 5 -26.57 13.42 -12.40
N GLN A 6 -25.72 12.42 -12.34
CA GLN A 6 -25.70 11.34 -13.33
C GLN A 6 -26.47 10.16 -12.76
N LEU A 7 -27.66 9.99 -13.28
CA LEU A 7 -28.51 8.82 -13.12
C LEU A 7 -27.98 7.70 -14.01
N PHE A 8 -27.43 6.64 -13.45
CA PHE A 8 -27.24 5.40 -14.19
C PHE A 8 -28.44 4.48 -13.97
N SER A 9 -29.23 4.42 -15.02
CA SER A 9 -30.37 3.53 -15.18
C SER A 9 -29.89 2.08 -15.30
N SER A 10 -30.38 1.27 -14.40
CA SER A 10 -30.23 -0.18 -14.36
C SER A 10 -31.09 -0.81 -15.44
N LEU A 11 -30.50 -1.57 -16.36
CA LEU A 11 -31.25 -2.44 -17.27
C LEU A 11 -31.06 -3.90 -16.85
N PHE A 12 -32.10 -4.41 -16.22
CA PHE A 12 -32.28 -5.81 -15.87
C PHE A 12 -32.75 -6.58 -17.11
N ILE A 13 -31.98 -7.56 -17.58
CA ILE A 13 -32.47 -8.54 -18.57
C ILE A 13 -32.52 -9.89 -17.88
N ALA A 14 -33.75 -10.31 -17.60
CA ALA A 14 -34.07 -11.67 -17.19
C ALA A 14 -34.09 -12.57 -18.44
N GLY A 15 -33.31 -13.63 -18.41
CA GLY A 15 -33.35 -14.71 -19.38
C GLY A 15 -33.57 -16.03 -18.66
N ALA A 16 -34.79 -16.47 -18.68
CA ALA A 16 -35.18 -17.83 -18.28
C ALA A 16 -34.93 -18.81 -19.43
N MET A 17 -34.23 -19.89 -19.17
CA MET A 17 -34.25 -21.06 -20.05
C MET A 17 -34.39 -22.33 -19.20
N LEU A 18 -35.57 -22.93 -19.40
CA LEU A 18 -35.93 -24.28 -19.01
C LEU A 18 -35.21 -25.30 -19.90
N GLY A 19 -35.01 -26.47 -19.34
CA GLY A 19 -34.83 -27.71 -20.09
C GLY A 19 -33.58 -28.45 -19.61
N THR A 20 -33.67 -29.57 -19.14
CA THR A 20 -34.30 -30.84 -19.19
C THR A 20 -33.41 -31.81 -18.41
N GLN A 21 -34.06 -32.60 -17.58
CA GLN A 21 -33.50 -33.75 -16.89
C GLN A 21 -33.11 -34.83 -17.88
N VAL A 22 -31.93 -35.43 -17.68
CA VAL A 22 -31.70 -36.80 -18.09
C VAL A 22 -31.04 -37.52 -16.92
N LEU A 23 -31.82 -38.45 -16.38
CA LEU A 23 -31.33 -39.50 -15.49
C LEU A 23 -30.44 -40.43 -16.29
N ALA A 24 -29.29 -40.77 -15.75
CA ALA A 24 -28.64 -42.04 -15.96
C ALA A 24 -27.77 -42.36 -14.74
N GLU A 25 -28.19 -43.40 -14.04
CA GLU A 25 -27.44 -44.13 -13.04
C GLU A 25 -26.24 -44.83 -13.70
N GLU A 26 -25.14 -44.92 -13.00
CA GLU A 26 -24.41 -46.09 -12.51
C GLU A 26 -22.98 -45.65 -12.15
N LYS A 27 -22.71 -45.71 -10.86
CA LYS A 27 -21.99 -46.74 -10.09
C LYS A 27 -20.62 -47.14 -10.66
N THR A 28 -19.61 -46.80 -9.99
CA THR A 28 -18.56 -47.69 -9.48
C THR A 28 -17.27 -46.94 -9.19
N SER A 29 -16.90 -46.97 -7.93
CA SER A 29 -15.58 -47.23 -7.34
C SER A 29 -14.37 -46.43 -7.75
N GLU A 30 -13.84 -45.82 -6.70
CA GLU A 30 -12.46 -46.01 -6.24
C GLU A 30 -11.40 -45.14 -6.92
N GLN A 31 -10.99 -44.19 -6.27
CA GLN A 31 -9.67 -44.07 -5.65
C GLN A 31 -9.39 -42.62 -5.23
N ALA A 32 -9.24 -42.51 -3.95
CA ALA A 32 -8.74 -41.34 -3.28
C ALA A 32 -7.35 -41.00 -3.78
N GLN A 33 -7.22 -39.78 -4.24
CA GLN A 33 -5.94 -39.08 -4.14
C GLN A 33 -6.20 -37.68 -3.63
N PRO A 34 -5.66 -37.32 -2.48
CA PRO A 34 -5.66 -35.95 -2.05
C PRO A 34 -4.62 -35.20 -2.90
N GLN A 35 -5.06 -34.51 -3.91
CA GLN A 35 -4.21 -33.48 -4.49
C GLN A 35 -4.14 -32.34 -3.49
N THR A 36 -3.07 -32.34 -2.77
CA THR A 36 -2.54 -31.21 -2.05
C THR A 36 -2.39 -30.07 -3.08
N GLN A 37 -3.39 -29.23 -3.16
CA GLN A 37 -3.22 -27.93 -3.75
C GLN A 37 -2.28 -27.17 -2.82
N VAL A 38 -1.02 -27.18 -3.18
CA VAL A 38 -0.07 -26.21 -2.71
C VAL A 38 -0.60 -24.88 -3.20
N GLN A 39 -1.31 -24.18 -2.32
CA GLN A 39 -1.52 -22.75 -2.45
C GLN A 39 -0.13 -22.14 -2.47
N GLN A 40 0.29 -21.84 -3.66
CA GLN A 40 1.45 -20.98 -3.88
C GLN A 40 1.03 -19.58 -3.46
N GLU A 41 1.19 -19.36 -2.18
CA GLU A 41 1.22 -18.07 -1.57
C GLU A 41 2.35 -17.33 -2.24
N THR A 42 1.97 -16.46 -3.17
CA THR A 42 2.89 -15.53 -3.78
C THR A 42 3.28 -14.57 -2.67
N ALA A 43 4.30 -14.95 -1.92
CA ALA A 43 5.02 -14.03 -1.08
C ALA A 43 5.53 -12.94 -2.03
N VAL A 44 4.86 -11.81 -2.00
CA VAL A 44 5.41 -10.56 -2.48
C VAL A 44 6.65 -10.33 -1.63
N GLN A 45 7.78 -10.77 -2.16
CA GLN A 45 9.07 -10.38 -1.63
C GLN A 45 9.16 -8.87 -1.84
N GLU A 46 8.89 -8.15 -0.77
CA GLU A 46 9.48 -6.84 -0.62
C GLU A 46 10.98 -7.00 -0.90
N PRO A 47 11.55 -6.21 -1.81
CA PRO A 47 12.99 -6.13 -1.89
C PRO A 47 13.47 -5.54 -0.56
N SER A 48 13.89 -6.43 0.33
CA SER A 48 14.73 -6.07 1.46
C SER A 48 16.02 -5.51 0.88
N GLN A 49 15.98 -4.26 0.47
CA GLN A 49 17.20 -3.50 0.32
C GLN A 49 17.74 -3.31 1.73
N THR A 50 18.58 -4.24 2.12
CA THR A 50 19.56 -4.04 3.17
C THR A 50 20.39 -2.84 2.75
N VAL A 51 19.88 -1.66 3.03
CA VAL A 51 20.69 -0.45 2.94
C VAL A 51 21.70 -0.59 4.07
N GLN A 52 22.94 -0.87 3.67
CA GLN A 52 24.08 -0.80 4.54
C GLN A 52 23.99 0.51 5.32
N GLN A 53 23.79 0.36 6.62
CA GLN A 53 23.94 1.43 7.58
C GLN A 53 25.39 1.93 7.49
N THR A 54 25.63 2.88 6.61
CA THR A 54 26.72 3.80 6.84
C THR A 54 26.35 4.55 8.11
N VAL A 55 27.25 4.53 9.07
CA VAL A 55 27.15 5.17 10.39
C VAL A 55 27.09 6.69 10.21
N SER A 56 25.98 7.16 9.77
CA SER A 56 25.59 8.55 9.71
C SER A 56 24.29 8.60 10.49
N ASP A 57 24.28 9.28 11.64
CA ASP A 57 23.08 9.48 12.47
C ASP A 57 21.96 10.23 11.72
N LYS A 58 22.06 10.30 10.41
CA LYS A 58 21.17 11.02 9.50
C LYS A 58 20.40 10.06 8.61
N LEU A 59 19.11 10.29 8.54
CA LEU A 59 18.17 9.52 7.73
C LEU A 59 17.98 10.19 6.36
N ASN A 60 18.14 9.44 5.27
CA ASN A 60 17.75 9.94 3.96
C ASN A 60 16.24 9.86 3.78
N ILE A 61 15.60 11.03 3.76
CA ILE A 61 14.13 11.14 3.72
C ILE A 61 13.53 10.67 2.39
N ASN A 62 14.31 10.65 1.32
CA ASN A 62 13.86 10.26 -0.01
C ASN A 62 13.86 8.74 -0.21
N THR A 63 14.69 8.02 0.51
CA THR A 63 14.84 6.56 0.37
C THR A 63 14.29 5.77 1.55
N ALA A 64 14.20 6.39 2.72
CA ALA A 64 13.74 5.74 3.93
C ALA A 64 12.28 5.26 3.83
N SER A 65 11.99 4.12 4.42
CA SER A 65 10.62 3.63 4.61
C SER A 65 9.87 4.42 5.69
N ALA A 66 8.55 4.36 5.69
CA ALA A 66 7.74 4.99 6.74
C ALA A 66 8.13 4.49 8.15
N SER A 67 8.47 3.22 8.29
CA SER A 67 8.93 2.63 9.54
C SER A 67 10.26 3.21 10.03
N GLU A 68 11.21 3.41 9.14
CA GLU A 68 12.51 4.03 9.46
C GLU A 68 12.34 5.51 9.83
N ILE A 69 11.53 6.23 9.07
CA ILE A 69 11.18 7.63 9.34
C ILE A 69 10.58 7.77 10.74
N GLN A 70 9.63 6.91 11.10
CA GLN A 70 9.01 6.91 12.42
C GLN A 70 10.00 6.65 13.56
N LYS A 71 10.95 5.74 13.34
CA LYS A 71 11.94 5.37 14.36
C LYS A 71 13.05 6.40 14.53
N ALA A 72 13.48 7.02 13.44
CA ALA A 72 14.62 7.93 13.43
C ALA A 72 14.25 9.37 13.78
N LEU A 73 13.03 9.80 13.46
CA LEU A 73 12.62 11.19 13.60
C LEU A 73 11.76 11.44 14.83
N ILE A 74 12.06 12.53 15.52
CA ILE A 74 11.39 12.91 16.78
C ILE A 74 10.02 13.53 16.49
N GLY A 75 8.97 13.00 17.15
CA GLY A 75 7.61 13.52 17.03
C GLY A 75 6.92 13.18 15.72
N ILE A 76 7.47 12.23 14.97
CA ILE A 76 6.87 11.67 13.75
C ILE A 76 6.36 10.27 14.06
N GLY A 77 5.04 10.14 14.17
CA GLY A 77 4.35 8.86 14.29
C GLY A 77 4.05 8.24 12.92
N ALA A 78 3.45 7.04 12.92
CA ALA A 78 3.14 6.29 11.70
C ALA A 78 2.42 7.12 10.63
N LYS A 79 1.36 7.83 11.00
CA LYS A 79 0.57 8.66 10.06
C LYS A 79 1.39 9.77 9.40
N LYS A 80 2.29 10.42 10.14
CA LYS A 80 3.15 11.47 9.59
C LYS A 80 4.25 10.88 8.70
N ALA A 81 4.80 9.73 9.09
CA ALA A 81 5.77 9.00 8.29
C ALA A 81 5.17 8.55 6.94
N GLU A 82 3.97 8.00 6.96
CA GLU A 82 3.22 7.66 5.74
C GLU A 82 2.94 8.90 4.87
N ALA A 83 2.55 10.02 5.50
CA ALA A 83 2.31 11.26 4.77
C ALA A 83 3.59 11.79 4.07
N ILE A 84 4.76 11.61 4.66
CA ILE A 84 6.05 11.95 4.04
C ILE A 84 6.28 11.08 2.80
N VAL A 85 6.09 9.78 2.90
CA VAL A 85 6.24 8.84 1.78
C VAL A 85 5.26 9.19 0.66
N GLN A 86 4.00 9.41 0.98
CA GLN A 86 2.98 9.81 0.00
C GLN A 86 3.27 11.16 -0.66
N TYR A 87 3.84 12.10 0.08
CA TYR A 87 4.22 13.39 -0.47
C TYR A 87 5.29 13.22 -1.55
N ARG A 88 6.39 12.50 -1.24
CA ARG A 88 7.46 12.28 -2.22
C ARG A 88 7.02 11.50 -3.46
N GLU A 89 6.04 10.60 -3.32
CA GLU A 89 5.45 9.85 -4.44
C GLU A 89 4.63 10.74 -5.37
N LYS A 90 3.97 11.75 -4.82
CA LYS A 90 3.08 12.65 -5.56
C LYS A 90 3.80 13.88 -6.13
N HIS A 91 4.75 14.42 -5.39
CA HIS A 91 5.41 15.69 -5.68
C HIS A 91 6.88 15.53 -6.07
N GLY A 92 7.41 14.32 -5.95
CA GLY A 92 8.82 14.04 -6.17
C GLY A 92 9.66 14.15 -4.89
N ASN A 93 10.94 13.88 -5.04
CA ASN A 93 11.88 13.87 -3.93
C ASN A 93 11.99 15.24 -3.24
N PHE A 94 12.19 15.20 -1.93
CA PHE A 94 12.53 16.39 -1.17
C PHE A 94 13.92 16.86 -1.54
N THR A 95 14.08 18.15 -1.70
CA THR A 95 15.38 18.80 -2.00
C THR A 95 15.83 19.71 -0.88
N VAL A 96 14.90 20.21 -0.08
CA VAL A 96 15.16 21.09 1.07
C VAL A 96 14.25 20.71 2.24
N ALA A 97 14.73 20.98 3.44
CA ALA A 97 14.00 20.63 4.67
C ALA A 97 12.64 21.33 4.80
N GLU A 98 12.52 22.52 4.26
CA GLU A 98 11.32 23.35 4.31
C GLU A 98 10.12 22.71 3.60
N GLN A 99 10.35 21.88 2.59
CA GLN A 99 9.27 21.13 1.90
C GLN A 99 8.53 20.17 2.83
N LEU A 100 9.15 19.71 3.92
CA LEU A 100 8.48 18.90 4.92
C LEU A 100 7.33 19.64 5.62
N LEU A 101 7.32 20.98 5.60
CA LEU A 101 6.21 21.77 6.12
C LEU A 101 4.93 21.65 5.28
N GLU A 102 5.05 21.22 4.03
CA GLU A 102 3.93 20.98 3.14
C GLU A 102 3.25 19.62 3.43
N VAL A 103 3.94 18.75 4.17
CA VAL A 103 3.40 17.46 4.57
C VAL A 103 2.42 17.63 5.72
N GLN A 104 1.23 17.06 5.56
CA GLN A 104 0.18 17.15 6.56
C GLN A 104 0.65 16.64 7.93
N GLY A 105 0.49 17.49 8.93
CA GLY A 105 0.84 17.20 10.32
C GLY A 105 2.30 17.46 10.70
N ILE A 106 3.13 17.97 9.79
CA ILE A 106 4.50 18.41 10.07
C ILE A 106 4.52 19.93 10.18
N GLY A 107 4.77 20.41 11.37
CA GLY A 107 4.92 21.82 11.64
C GLY A 107 6.38 22.23 11.86
N LYS A 108 6.63 23.54 11.96
CA LYS A 108 7.96 24.12 12.16
C LYS A 108 8.71 23.50 13.35
N ALA A 109 8.04 23.33 14.47
CA ALA A 109 8.63 22.73 15.66
C ALA A 109 9.11 21.28 15.43
N THR A 110 8.38 20.51 14.62
CA THR A 110 8.78 19.14 14.26
C THR A 110 9.98 19.18 13.31
N LEU A 111 9.97 20.08 12.34
CA LEU A 111 11.09 20.26 11.41
C LEU A 111 12.39 20.64 12.13
N GLU A 112 12.33 21.64 13.01
CA GLU A 112 13.50 22.12 13.78
C GLU A 112 14.14 20.99 14.60
N LYS A 113 13.35 20.15 15.24
CA LYS A 113 13.85 19.01 16.04
C LYS A 113 14.55 17.93 15.22
N ASN A 114 14.28 17.88 13.91
CA ASN A 114 14.75 16.80 13.03
C ASN A 114 15.70 17.29 11.94
N ARG A 115 15.93 18.57 11.82
CA ARG A 115 16.73 19.17 10.74
C ARG A 115 18.12 18.54 10.61
N ASP A 116 18.78 18.30 11.75
CA ASP A 116 20.12 17.72 11.80
C ASP A 116 20.13 16.19 11.57
N ARG A 117 18.95 15.57 11.60
CA ARG A 117 18.77 14.12 11.45
C ARG A 117 18.38 13.69 10.04
N ILE A 118 18.11 14.65 9.15
CA ILE A 118 17.60 14.41 7.80
C ILE A 118 18.67 14.79 6.78
N VAL A 119 18.78 13.94 5.74
CA VAL A 119 19.51 14.23 4.49
C VAL A 119 18.59 13.93 3.30
N PHE A 120 18.89 14.46 2.14
CA PHE A 120 18.13 14.38 0.89
C PHE A 120 18.86 13.62 -0.20
#